data_f394705fbd58d503651fb86a6aa5296c
#
_entry.id   f394705fbd58d503651fb86a6aa5296c
#
_cell.length_a   1.000
_cell.length_b   1.000
_cell.length_c   1.000
_cell.angle_alpha   90.00
_cell.angle_beta   90.00
_cell.angle_gamma   90.00
#
_symmetry.space_group_name_H-M   'P 1'
#
loop_
_entity.id
_entity.type
_entity.pdbx_description
1 polymer ?
#
loop_
_entity_poly.entity_id
_entity_poly.type
_entity_poly.pdbx_seq_one_letter_code
_entity_poly.pdbx_strand_id
1 'polypeptide(L)'
;LEHTNVIMSKSDIDAAIVAAGDTPEKDVKSNLDAMLAIAEHEKTSHERTMEFLFHHVPTEINGTDRVHEVVFKTPAGEKVIKAGLVISAIGYEAAPLTGITYEKGKVLNTEGRVKENIYVVGWAKRGPSGVIGTNKSDAAAVIELLISDLKAPKNSGDINDLIGAHTVITQTHWEAINTAEVSRGEPLGKPRVKVADKSELLRLGGL
;
A
#
# COMPACT_ATOMS: atom_id res chain seq x y z
N LEU A 1 1.99 -14.26 18.00
CA LEU A 1 0.53 -14.15 17.81
C LEU A 1 -0.17 -14.73 19.03
N GLU A 2 -0.35 -13.89 20.05
CA GLU A 2 -0.83 -14.31 21.39
C GLU A 2 -2.26 -14.87 21.41
N HIS A 3 -3.06 -14.64 20.38
CA HIS A 3 -4.49 -14.99 20.36
C HIS A 3 -4.95 -15.64 19.06
N THR A 4 -4.03 -16.17 18.25
CA THR A 4 -4.37 -16.72 16.93
C THR A 4 -3.46 -17.90 16.61
N ASN A 5 -4.05 -19.02 16.21
CA ASN A 5 -3.30 -20.13 15.63
C ASN A 5 -2.81 -19.71 14.25
N VAL A 6 -1.57 -20.02 13.89
CA VAL A 6 -1.07 -19.80 12.53
C VAL A 6 -0.69 -21.14 11.94
N ILE A 7 -1.17 -21.38 10.73
CA ILE A 7 -0.93 -22.61 9.97
C ILE A 7 -0.20 -22.26 8.69
N MET A 8 0.95 -22.86 8.49
CA MET A 8 1.74 -22.81 7.26
C MET A 8 2.19 -24.22 6.85
N SER A 9 2.26 -24.47 5.56
CA SER A 9 2.81 -25.73 5.02
C SER A 9 4.32 -25.75 5.14
N LYS A 10 4.85 -26.58 6.03
CA LYS A 10 6.31 -26.74 6.16
C LYS A 10 6.95 -27.20 4.86
N SER A 11 6.32 -28.13 4.12
CA SER A 11 6.85 -28.62 2.85
C SER A 11 6.97 -27.52 1.79
N ASP A 12 6.03 -26.54 1.75
CA ASP A 12 6.12 -25.42 0.81
C ASP A 12 7.24 -24.46 1.21
N ILE A 13 7.46 -24.26 2.52
CA ILE A 13 8.55 -23.43 3.03
C ILE A 13 9.91 -24.09 2.74
N ASP A 14 10.05 -25.39 3.01
CA ASP A 14 11.28 -26.15 2.71
C ASP A 14 11.61 -26.08 1.20
N ALA A 15 10.60 -26.22 0.33
CA ALA A 15 10.77 -26.06 -1.11
C ALA A 15 11.20 -24.64 -1.50
N ALA A 16 10.63 -23.61 -0.85
CA ALA A 16 11.02 -22.23 -1.08
C ALA A 16 12.46 -21.92 -0.63
N ILE A 17 12.91 -22.51 0.50
CA ILE A 17 14.30 -22.39 0.98
C ILE A 17 15.25 -23.01 -0.04
N VAL A 18 14.94 -24.20 -0.55
CA VAL A 18 15.75 -24.86 -1.59
C VAL A 18 15.81 -24.01 -2.86
N ALA A 19 14.67 -23.45 -3.28
CA ALA A 19 14.61 -22.59 -4.47
C ALA A 19 15.38 -21.28 -4.32
N ALA A 20 15.46 -20.74 -3.11
CA ALA A 20 16.22 -19.51 -2.80
C ALA A 20 17.75 -19.72 -2.88
N GLY A 21 18.25 -20.97 -2.79
CA GLY A 21 19.67 -21.32 -2.88
C GLY A 21 20.49 -20.92 -1.64
N ASP A 22 21.81 -21.07 -1.77
CA ASP A 22 22.74 -20.92 -0.63
C ASP A 22 22.98 -19.45 -0.23
N THR A 23 22.72 -18.49 -1.12
CA THR A 23 22.99 -17.05 -0.91
C THR A 23 21.78 -16.18 -1.26
N PRO A 24 20.61 -16.37 -0.60
CA PRO A 24 19.45 -15.54 -0.87
C PRO A 24 19.68 -14.10 -0.41
N GLU A 25 18.95 -13.16 -1.01
CA GLU A 25 18.90 -11.79 -0.53
C GLU A 25 18.47 -11.75 0.95
N LYS A 26 19.00 -10.78 1.72
CA LYS A 26 18.78 -10.66 3.16
C LYS A 26 17.30 -10.71 3.55
N ASP A 27 16.45 -10.00 2.81
CA ASP A 27 15.01 -9.93 3.10
C ASP A 27 14.31 -11.26 2.80
N VAL A 28 14.71 -11.95 1.73
CA VAL A 28 14.21 -13.30 1.40
C VAL A 28 14.57 -14.28 2.50
N LYS A 29 15.84 -14.29 2.93
CA LYS A 29 16.31 -15.15 4.02
C LYS A 29 15.52 -14.88 5.31
N SER A 30 15.41 -13.63 5.72
CA SER A 30 14.70 -13.23 6.95
C SER A 30 13.22 -13.67 6.94
N ASN A 31 12.55 -13.54 5.79
CA ASN A 31 11.16 -13.96 5.63
C ASN A 31 11.02 -15.49 5.73
N LEU A 32 11.89 -16.23 5.05
CA LEU A 32 11.87 -17.71 5.08
C LEU A 32 12.19 -18.25 6.48
N ASP A 33 13.16 -17.68 7.18
CA ASP A 33 13.50 -18.04 8.56
C ASP A 33 12.28 -17.80 9.49
N ALA A 34 11.58 -16.67 9.35
CA ALA A 34 10.40 -16.36 10.15
C ALA A 34 9.23 -17.30 9.82
N MET A 35 8.99 -17.62 8.54
CA MET A 35 7.95 -18.57 8.12
C MET A 35 8.22 -19.98 8.65
N LEU A 36 9.47 -20.41 8.60
CA LEU A 36 9.88 -21.72 9.12
C LEU A 36 9.63 -21.80 10.63
N ALA A 37 10.05 -20.79 11.39
CA ALA A 37 9.80 -20.72 12.83
C ALA A 37 8.30 -20.76 13.17
N ILE A 38 7.45 -20.14 12.38
CA ILE A 38 5.99 -20.21 12.54
C ILE A 38 5.45 -21.61 12.23
N ALA A 39 5.93 -22.24 11.16
CA ALA A 39 5.48 -23.58 10.75
C ALA A 39 5.90 -24.66 11.74
N GLU A 40 7.00 -24.48 12.46
CA GLU A 40 7.52 -25.38 13.47
C GLU A 40 7.00 -25.09 14.89
N HIS A 41 6.30 -23.96 15.07
CA HIS A 41 5.74 -23.63 16.38
C HIS A 41 4.66 -24.64 16.79
N GLU A 42 4.62 -25.00 18.06
CA GLU A 42 3.57 -25.86 18.60
C GLU A 42 2.18 -25.23 18.39
N LYS A 43 1.24 -26.07 18.00
CA LYS A 43 -0.16 -25.63 17.79
C LYS A 43 -0.74 -25.19 19.12
N THR A 44 -1.16 -23.94 19.18
CA THR A 44 -1.91 -23.38 20.30
C THR A 44 -3.41 -23.58 20.07
N SER A 45 -4.20 -23.64 21.14
CA SER A 45 -5.66 -23.81 21.06
C SER A 45 -6.36 -22.44 21.18
N HIS A 46 -6.24 -21.60 20.18
CA HIS A 46 -6.96 -20.33 20.11
C HIS A 46 -8.24 -20.47 19.30
N GLU A 47 -9.24 -19.62 19.57
CA GLU A 47 -10.50 -19.60 18.81
C GLU A 47 -10.31 -19.14 17.36
N ARG A 48 -9.27 -18.33 17.08
CA ARG A 48 -8.98 -17.79 15.75
C ARG A 48 -7.84 -18.52 15.11
N THR A 49 -7.96 -18.73 13.81
CA THR A 49 -6.89 -19.35 12.99
C THR A 49 -6.62 -18.50 11.77
N MET A 50 -5.36 -18.32 11.45
CA MET A 50 -4.85 -17.76 10.22
C MET A 50 -4.12 -18.88 9.47
N GLU A 51 -4.55 -19.18 8.27
CA GLU A 51 -3.93 -20.18 7.41
C GLU A 51 -3.32 -19.52 6.17
N PHE A 52 -2.06 -19.81 5.88
CA PHE A 52 -1.37 -19.37 4.67
C PHE A 52 -1.46 -20.47 3.62
N LEU A 53 -2.15 -20.17 2.53
CA LEU A 53 -2.37 -21.10 1.41
C LEU A 53 -1.47 -20.69 0.24
N PHE A 54 -0.29 -21.31 0.14
CA PHE A 54 0.61 -21.11 -1.00
C PHE A 54 0.10 -21.82 -2.25
N HIS A 55 0.51 -21.35 -3.42
CA HIS A 55 0.11 -21.93 -4.72
C HIS A 55 -1.41 -22.00 -4.98
N HIS A 56 -2.20 -21.17 -4.29
CA HIS A 56 -3.62 -21.03 -4.49
C HIS A 56 -3.91 -19.77 -5.32
N VAL A 57 -4.25 -19.94 -6.59
CA VAL A 57 -4.60 -18.83 -7.51
C VAL A 57 -6.11 -18.69 -7.55
N PRO A 58 -6.70 -17.56 -7.06
CA PRO A 58 -8.14 -17.38 -7.12
C PRO A 58 -8.60 -17.26 -8.57
N THR A 59 -9.67 -17.98 -8.93
CA THR A 59 -10.24 -17.98 -10.27
C THR A 59 -11.68 -17.48 -10.30
N GLU A 60 -12.46 -17.73 -9.23
CA GLU A 60 -13.84 -17.28 -9.12
C GLU A 60 -14.17 -16.86 -7.69
N ILE A 61 -15.08 -15.89 -7.56
CA ILE A 61 -15.72 -15.52 -6.30
C ILE A 61 -17.21 -15.70 -6.47
N ASN A 62 -17.81 -16.64 -5.75
CA ASN A 62 -19.20 -17.03 -5.89
C ASN A 62 -20.08 -16.47 -4.78
N GLY A 63 -21.26 -15.99 -5.15
CA GLY A 63 -22.29 -15.47 -4.27
C GLY A 63 -23.32 -14.65 -5.05
N THR A 64 -24.46 -14.37 -4.44
CA THR A 64 -25.51 -13.51 -5.01
C THR A 64 -25.50 -12.14 -4.33
N ASP A 65 -26.06 -12.04 -3.11
CA ASP A 65 -26.09 -10.80 -2.33
C ASP A 65 -24.81 -10.58 -1.51
N ARG A 66 -24.08 -11.63 -1.26
CA ARG A 66 -22.79 -11.64 -0.55
C ARG A 66 -21.93 -12.80 -1.04
N VAL A 67 -20.64 -12.73 -0.78
CA VAL A 67 -19.73 -13.84 -1.08
C VAL A 67 -20.05 -15.06 -0.21
N HIS A 68 -19.99 -16.24 -0.83
CA HIS A 68 -20.20 -17.53 -0.17
C HIS A 68 -18.94 -18.38 -0.22
N GLU A 69 -18.21 -18.31 -1.33
CA GLU A 69 -17.01 -19.12 -1.54
C GLU A 69 -16.07 -18.49 -2.57
N VAL A 70 -14.84 -18.94 -2.54
CA VAL A 70 -13.81 -18.61 -3.54
C VAL A 70 -13.26 -19.91 -4.11
N VAL A 71 -13.15 -19.97 -5.43
CA VAL A 71 -12.53 -21.09 -6.16
C VAL A 71 -11.07 -20.76 -6.42
N PHE A 72 -10.20 -21.69 -6.14
CA PHE A 72 -8.76 -21.57 -6.37
C PHE A 72 -8.25 -22.69 -7.27
N LYS A 73 -7.41 -22.32 -8.22
CA LYS A 73 -6.58 -23.28 -8.95
C LYS A 73 -5.33 -23.58 -8.11
N THR A 74 -5.05 -24.87 -7.89
CA THR A 74 -3.87 -25.35 -7.15
C THR A 74 -3.10 -26.39 -8.02
N PRO A 75 -1.88 -26.78 -7.64
CA PRO A 75 -1.17 -27.87 -8.33
C PRO A 75 -1.90 -29.21 -8.30
N ALA A 76 -2.76 -29.44 -7.30
CA ALA A 76 -3.54 -30.65 -7.15
C ALA A 76 -4.91 -30.59 -7.87
N GLY A 77 -5.24 -29.48 -8.52
CA GLY A 77 -6.53 -29.22 -9.16
C GLY A 77 -7.28 -28.05 -8.54
N GLU A 78 -8.59 -28.05 -8.70
CA GLU A 78 -9.46 -26.99 -8.18
C GLU A 78 -9.76 -27.20 -6.69
N LYS A 79 -9.76 -26.12 -5.91
CA LYS A 79 -10.13 -26.13 -4.49
C LYS A 79 -11.12 -25.00 -4.21
N VAL A 80 -12.25 -25.35 -3.60
CA VAL A 80 -13.28 -24.39 -3.17
C VAL A 80 -13.15 -24.11 -1.68
N ILE A 81 -13.12 -22.84 -1.29
CA ILE A 81 -13.07 -22.41 0.10
C ILE A 81 -14.28 -21.53 0.41
N LYS A 82 -15.06 -21.91 1.43
CA LYS A 82 -16.16 -21.08 1.93
C LYS A 82 -15.64 -19.81 2.56
N ALA A 83 -16.17 -18.65 2.16
CA ALA A 83 -15.78 -17.35 2.65
C ALA A 83 -16.99 -16.43 2.83
N GLY A 84 -17.05 -15.71 3.94
CA GLY A 84 -18.05 -14.67 4.20
C GLY A 84 -17.54 -13.26 3.87
N LEU A 85 -16.25 -13.11 3.63
CA LEU A 85 -15.60 -11.87 3.24
C LEU A 85 -14.37 -12.19 2.39
N VAL A 86 -14.16 -11.44 1.32
CA VAL A 86 -12.94 -11.50 0.50
C VAL A 86 -12.32 -10.10 0.46
N ILE A 87 -11.03 -10.02 0.76
CA ILE A 87 -10.25 -8.78 0.70
C ILE A 87 -9.15 -8.98 -0.33
N SER A 88 -9.18 -8.19 -1.40
CA SER A 88 -8.12 -8.17 -2.41
C SER A 88 -6.96 -7.31 -1.92
N ALA A 89 -5.79 -7.92 -1.74
CA ALA A 89 -4.56 -7.26 -1.32
C ALA A 89 -3.40 -7.55 -2.29
N ILE A 90 -3.70 -7.59 -3.60
CA ILE A 90 -2.79 -8.00 -4.67
C ILE A 90 -1.85 -6.89 -5.17
N GLY A 91 -1.85 -5.74 -4.53
CA GLY A 91 -1.01 -4.58 -4.86
C GLY A 91 -1.81 -3.41 -5.39
N TYR A 92 -1.10 -2.38 -5.84
CA TYR A 92 -1.64 -1.13 -6.34
C TYR A 92 -1.04 -0.79 -7.70
N GLU A 93 -1.83 -0.14 -8.52
CA GLU A 93 -1.39 0.53 -9.73
C GLU A 93 -1.61 2.04 -9.59
N ALA A 94 -0.73 2.84 -10.18
CA ALA A 94 -0.91 4.28 -10.23
C ALA A 94 -2.11 4.62 -11.13
N ALA A 95 -3.03 5.45 -10.64
CA ALA A 95 -4.15 5.93 -11.44
C ALA A 95 -3.63 6.72 -12.66
N PRO A 96 -4.08 6.42 -13.88
CA PRO A 96 -3.56 7.04 -15.08
C PRO A 96 -3.94 8.53 -15.15
N LEU A 97 -2.97 9.38 -15.49
CA LEU A 97 -3.16 10.79 -15.78
C LEU A 97 -3.00 11.03 -17.28
N THR A 98 -3.85 11.87 -17.85
CA THR A 98 -3.81 12.23 -19.27
C THR A 98 -2.43 12.80 -19.65
N GLY A 99 -1.85 12.29 -20.72
CA GLY A 99 -0.54 12.74 -21.22
C GLY A 99 0.68 12.22 -20.44
N ILE A 100 0.49 11.25 -19.57
CA ILE A 100 1.54 10.50 -18.86
C ILE A 100 1.53 9.06 -19.35
N THR A 101 2.70 8.52 -19.65
CA THR A 101 2.87 7.12 -20.08
C THR A 101 3.15 6.23 -18.87
N TYR A 102 2.53 5.05 -18.86
CA TYR A 102 2.69 4.06 -17.79
C TYR A 102 3.22 2.75 -18.36
N GLU A 103 4.03 2.06 -17.58
CA GLU A 103 4.51 0.72 -17.86
C GLU A 103 4.47 -0.11 -16.58
N LYS A 104 3.79 -1.28 -16.63
CA LYS A 104 3.65 -2.21 -15.47
C LYS A 104 3.16 -1.51 -14.19
N GLY A 105 2.14 -0.67 -14.33
CA GLY A 105 1.52 0.05 -13.21
C GLY A 105 2.32 1.22 -12.64
N LYS A 106 3.42 1.62 -13.29
CA LYS A 106 4.30 2.73 -12.90
C LYS A 106 4.36 3.78 -13.99
N VAL A 107 4.62 5.03 -13.61
CA VAL A 107 4.90 6.10 -14.56
C VAL A 107 6.25 5.83 -15.25
N LEU A 108 6.27 5.86 -16.57
CA LEU A 108 7.51 5.77 -17.34
C LEU A 108 8.38 7.00 -17.05
N ASN A 109 9.59 6.77 -16.55
CA ASN A 109 10.50 7.85 -16.14
C ASN A 109 11.96 7.44 -16.22
N THR A 110 12.84 8.44 -16.25
CA THR A 110 14.28 8.25 -16.09
C THR A 110 14.70 8.98 -14.83
N GLU A 111 15.07 8.22 -13.79
CA GLU A 111 15.48 8.72 -12.46
C GLU A 111 14.47 9.68 -11.79
N GLY A 112 13.21 9.61 -12.20
CA GLY A 112 12.13 10.49 -11.72
C GLY A 112 11.72 11.58 -12.71
N ARG A 113 12.49 11.83 -13.78
CA ARG A 113 12.07 12.73 -14.86
C ARG A 113 11.13 12.00 -15.81
N VAL A 114 9.90 12.49 -15.97
CA VAL A 114 8.88 11.94 -16.88
C VAL A 114 9.01 12.62 -18.25
N LYS A 115 9.00 13.93 -18.26
CA LYS A 115 9.23 14.80 -19.42
C LYS A 115 9.58 16.21 -18.93
N GLU A 116 9.77 17.16 -19.85
CA GLU A 116 10.08 18.55 -19.48
C GLU A 116 9.09 19.08 -18.42
N ASN A 117 9.63 19.57 -17.29
CA ASN A 117 8.88 20.12 -16.14
C ASN A 117 7.94 19.14 -15.40
N ILE A 118 8.00 17.84 -15.69
CA ILE A 118 7.19 16.83 -14.99
C ILE A 118 8.10 15.78 -14.37
N TYR A 119 7.95 15.59 -13.08
CA TYR A 119 8.72 14.64 -12.27
C TYR A 119 7.78 13.74 -11.49
N VAL A 120 8.24 12.55 -11.15
CA VAL A 120 7.50 11.55 -10.37
C VAL A 120 8.35 11.02 -9.24
N VAL A 121 7.73 10.83 -8.08
CA VAL A 121 8.36 10.29 -6.85
C VAL A 121 7.53 9.13 -6.27
N GLY A 122 8.12 8.39 -5.35
CA GLY A 122 7.43 7.39 -4.56
C GLY A 122 6.93 6.19 -5.36
N TRP A 123 5.76 5.67 -4.99
CA TRP A 123 5.20 4.46 -5.61
C TRP A 123 4.85 4.61 -7.08
N ALA A 124 4.43 5.78 -7.51
CA ALA A 124 4.16 6.06 -8.93
C ALA A 124 5.44 5.94 -9.79
N LYS A 125 6.63 6.26 -9.21
CA LYS A 125 7.95 6.09 -9.83
C LYS A 125 8.42 4.63 -9.82
N ARG A 126 8.40 3.99 -8.64
CA ARG A 126 9.10 2.71 -8.37
C ARG A 126 8.18 1.49 -8.36
N GLY A 127 6.87 1.68 -8.22
CA GLY A 127 5.93 0.66 -7.79
C GLY A 127 5.77 0.65 -6.25
N PRO A 128 4.78 -0.09 -5.73
CA PRO A 128 4.47 -0.16 -4.30
C PRO A 128 5.48 -1.02 -3.53
N SER A 129 6.71 -0.53 -3.44
CA SER A 129 7.84 -1.20 -2.77
C SER A 129 8.56 -0.24 -1.81
N GLY A 130 9.24 -0.83 -0.81
CA GLY A 130 10.00 -0.11 0.21
C GLY A 130 9.16 0.39 1.38
N VAL A 131 9.84 0.93 2.36
CA VAL A 131 9.28 1.48 3.60
C VAL A 131 9.26 3.02 3.57
N ILE A 132 8.74 3.66 4.62
CA ILE A 132 8.66 5.14 4.71
C ILE A 132 10.02 5.81 4.45
N GLY A 133 11.11 5.28 5.02
CA GLY A 133 12.47 5.81 4.82
C GLY A 133 12.93 5.78 3.36
N THR A 134 12.56 4.73 2.62
CA THR A 134 12.86 4.62 1.18
C THR A 134 12.21 5.73 0.37
N ASN A 135 10.97 6.10 0.70
CA ASN A 135 10.28 7.18 0.01
C ASN A 135 10.95 8.54 0.25
N LYS A 136 11.49 8.76 1.45
CA LYS A 136 12.21 10.00 1.78
C LYS A 136 13.47 10.17 0.92
N SER A 137 14.33 9.15 0.85
CA SER A 137 15.57 9.21 0.06
C SER A 137 15.29 9.28 -1.45
N ASP A 138 14.28 8.53 -1.94
CA ASP A 138 13.87 8.58 -3.33
C ASP A 138 13.35 9.97 -3.74
N ALA A 139 12.52 10.58 -2.91
CA ALA A 139 12.01 11.93 -3.16
C ALA A 139 13.15 12.97 -3.14
N ALA A 140 14.10 12.87 -2.21
CA ALA A 140 15.23 13.78 -2.13
C ALA A 140 16.06 13.75 -3.42
N ALA A 141 16.41 12.57 -3.93
CA ALA A 141 17.16 12.44 -5.18
C ALA A 141 16.43 13.06 -6.38
N VAL A 142 15.10 12.89 -6.47
CA VAL A 142 14.32 13.52 -7.55
C VAL A 142 14.25 15.03 -7.39
N ILE A 143 14.18 15.57 -6.17
CA ILE A 143 14.20 17.00 -5.94
C ILE A 143 15.56 17.60 -6.31
N GLU A 144 16.68 16.93 -6.00
CA GLU A 144 18.00 17.35 -6.46
C GLU A 144 18.09 17.43 -7.99
N LEU A 145 17.57 16.41 -8.68
CA LEU A 145 17.47 16.40 -10.14
C LEU A 145 16.62 17.55 -10.65
N LEU A 146 15.44 17.79 -10.07
CA LEU A 146 14.55 18.90 -10.42
C LEU A 146 15.26 20.24 -10.24
N ILE A 147 15.98 20.46 -9.12
CA ILE A 147 16.72 21.68 -8.86
C ILE A 147 17.81 21.88 -9.93
N SER A 148 18.51 20.83 -10.32
CA SER A 148 19.53 20.90 -11.37
C SER A 148 18.96 21.27 -12.75
N ASP A 149 17.71 20.90 -13.00
CA ASP A 149 17.00 21.16 -14.26
C ASP A 149 16.30 22.54 -14.28
N LEU A 150 16.16 23.21 -13.13
CA LEU A 150 15.46 24.49 -13.03
C LEU A 150 16.12 25.55 -13.93
N LYS A 151 15.29 26.12 -14.80
CA LYS A 151 15.62 27.31 -15.58
C LYS A 151 14.92 28.52 -15.00
N ALA A 152 15.39 29.70 -15.32
CA ALA A 152 14.70 30.93 -14.97
C ALA A 152 13.22 30.86 -15.39
N PRO A 153 12.26 31.27 -14.54
CA PRO A 153 10.85 31.21 -14.84
C PRO A 153 10.54 32.04 -16.10
N LYS A 154 9.79 31.43 -17.01
CA LYS A 154 9.37 32.12 -18.25
C LYS A 154 8.14 33.01 -18.06
N ASN A 155 7.37 32.77 -16.99
CA ASN A 155 6.13 33.46 -16.67
C ASN A 155 6.11 33.89 -15.21
N SER A 156 5.49 35.04 -14.94
CA SER A 156 5.26 35.58 -13.59
C SER A 156 3.81 35.36 -13.12
N GLY A 157 3.09 34.35 -13.65
CA GLY A 157 1.72 34.04 -13.25
C GLY A 157 1.62 33.58 -11.79
N ASP A 158 0.54 33.97 -11.12
CA ASP A 158 0.23 33.49 -9.78
C ASP A 158 -0.47 32.11 -9.87
N ILE A 159 -0.09 31.19 -9.02
CA ILE A 159 -0.75 29.88 -8.90
C ILE A 159 -2.23 30.05 -8.49
N ASN A 160 -2.57 31.09 -7.77
CA ASN A 160 -3.94 31.41 -7.36
C ASN A 160 -4.86 31.63 -8.56
N ASP A 161 -4.34 32.13 -9.67
CA ASP A 161 -5.10 32.31 -10.92
C ASP A 161 -5.50 30.97 -11.54
N LEU A 162 -4.69 29.90 -11.31
CA LEU A 162 -4.95 28.55 -11.79
C LEU A 162 -5.88 27.79 -10.86
N ILE A 163 -5.88 28.09 -9.56
CA ILE A 163 -6.74 27.43 -8.55
C ILE A 163 -8.21 27.85 -8.77
N GLY A 164 -8.45 29.11 -9.14
CA GLY A 164 -9.79 29.63 -9.42
C GLY A 164 -10.77 29.41 -8.27
N ALA A 165 -11.93 28.82 -8.57
CA ALA A 165 -13.01 28.55 -7.61
C ALA A 165 -12.85 27.24 -6.82
N HIS A 166 -11.71 26.57 -6.91
CA HIS A 166 -11.48 25.34 -6.14
C HIS A 166 -11.28 25.63 -4.64
N THR A 167 -11.88 24.81 -3.80
CA THR A 167 -11.66 24.87 -2.36
C THR A 167 -10.22 24.46 -2.02
N VAL A 168 -9.47 25.35 -1.41
CA VAL A 168 -8.08 25.12 -1.01
C VAL A 168 -7.98 24.89 0.48
N ILE A 169 -7.40 23.76 0.87
CA ILE A 169 -7.06 23.47 2.26
C ILE A 169 -5.69 24.09 2.56
N THR A 170 -5.67 25.14 3.39
CA THR A 170 -4.45 25.75 3.89
C THR A 170 -3.93 25.03 5.13
N GLN A 171 -2.71 25.40 5.58
CA GLN A 171 -2.15 24.88 6.84
C GLN A 171 -3.07 25.16 8.03
N THR A 172 -3.66 26.35 8.13
CA THR A 172 -4.60 26.72 9.22
C THR A 172 -5.84 25.85 9.23
N HIS A 173 -6.44 25.56 8.06
CA HIS A 173 -7.58 24.65 7.94
C HIS A 173 -7.22 23.23 8.41
N TRP A 174 -6.02 22.75 7.99
CA TRP A 174 -5.54 21.43 8.42
C TRP A 174 -5.29 21.37 9.94
N GLU A 175 -4.75 22.41 10.56
CA GLU A 175 -4.52 22.49 12.00
C GLU A 175 -5.85 22.41 12.79
N ALA A 176 -6.91 23.06 12.31
CA ALA A 176 -8.24 22.96 12.90
C ALA A 176 -8.80 21.53 12.82
N ILE A 177 -8.67 20.87 11.65
CA ILE A 177 -9.05 19.48 11.46
C ILE A 177 -8.25 18.57 12.39
N ASN A 178 -6.93 18.72 12.44
CA ASN A 178 -6.03 17.94 13.29
C ASN A 178 -6.41 18.06 14.76
N THR A 179 -6.66 19.28 15.24
CA THR A 179 -7.11 19.53 16.62
C THR A 179 -8.41 18.80 16.94
N ALA A 180 -9.39 18.87 16.05
CA ALA A 180 -10.67 18.18 16.22
C ALA A 180 -10.51 16.64 16.27
N GLU A 181 -9.66 16.06 15.39
CA GLU A 181 -9.37 14.62 15.37
C GLU A 181 -8.67 14.15 16.66
N VAL A 182 -7.71 14.91 17.17
CA VAL A 182 -7.00 14.63 18.44
C VAL A 182 -7.98 14.69 19.61
N SER A 183 -8.75 15.78 19.74
CA SER A 183 -9.74 15.95 20.82
C SER A 183 -10.80 14.83 20.84
N ARG A 184 -11.16 14.27 19.69
CA ARG A 184 -12.04 13.09 19.61
C ARG A 184 -11.38 11.80 20.09
N GLY A 185 -10.06 11.71 19.97
CA GLY A 185 -9.29 10.55 20.40
C GLY A 185 -9.09 10.48 21.90
N GLU A 186 -8.86 11.61 22.56
CA GLU A 186 -8.52 11.72 23.97
C GLU A 186 -9.48 10.93 24.91
N PRO A 187 -10.82 11.13 24.85
CA PRO A 187 -11.74 10.41 25.73
C PRO A 187 -11.80 8.91 25.45
N LEU A 188 -11.25 8.45 24.32
CA LEU A 188 -11.20 7.04 23.91
C LEU A 188 -9.83 6.41 24.16
N GLY A 189 -8.89 7.14 24.76
CA GLY A 189 -7.51 6.67 24.95
C GLY A 189 -6.76 6.44 23.63
N LYS A 190 -7.17 7.11 22.54
CA LYS A 190 -6.56 7.01 21.21
C LYS A 190 -5.78 8.27 20.87
N PRO A 191 -4.68 8.18 20.11
CA PRO A 191 -3.95 9.37 19.64
C PRO A 191 -4.83 10.34 18.85
N ARG A 192 -5.81 9.84 18.11
CA ARG A 192 -6.83 10.59 17.36
C ARG A 192 -7.94 9.70 16.85
N VAL A 193 -9.07 10.29 16.48
CA VAL A 193 -10.12 9.66 15.67
C VAL A 193 -10.20 10.38 14.34
N LYS A 194 -9.81 9.70 13.26
CA LYS A 194 -9.83 10.25 11.90
C LYS A 194 -11.25 10.54 11.43
N VAL A 195 -11.44 11.68 10.78
CA VAL A 195 -12.67 12.02 10.08
C VAL A 195 -12.55 11.51 8.64
N ALA A 196 -13.47 10.64 8.23
CA ALA A 196 -13.49 10.05 6.88
C ALA A 196 -14.41 10.80 5.91
N ASP A 197 -15.42 11.49 6.42
CA ASP A 197 -16.38 12.24 5.62
C ASP A 197 -15.78 13.57 5.14
N LYS A 198 -15.82 13.80 3.81
CA LYS A 198 -15.22 14.99 3.20
C LYS A 198 -15.95 16.28 3.60
N SER A 199 -17.27 16.26 3.71
CA SER A 199 -18.06 17.45 4.06
C SER A 199 -17.78 17.85 5.52
N GLU A 200 -17.65 16.87 6.39
CA GLU A 200 -17.26 17.10 7.77
C GLU A 200 -15.83 17.65 7.90
N LEU A 201 -14.87 17.14 7.10
CA LEU A 201 -13.51 17.69 7.06
C LEU A 201 -13.50 19.16 6.68
N LEU A 202 -14.24 19.55 5.63
CA LEU A 202 -14.36 20.95 5.20
C LEU A 202 -14.95 21.79 6.30
N ARG A 203 -16.08 21.37 6.88
CA ARG A 203 -16.72 22.09 8.01
C ARG A 203 -15.78 22.27 9.20
N LEU A 204 -15.03 21.26 9.59
CA LEU A 204 -14.04 21.33 10.68
C LEU A 204 -12.86 22.25 10.34
N GLY A 205 -12.48 22.32 9.08
CA GLY A 205 -11.50 23.27 8.59
C GLY A 205 -12.01 24.71 8.50
N GLY A 206 -13.30 24.96 8.63
CA GLY A 206 -13.91 26.28 8.48
C GLY A 206 -14.20 26.67 7.04
N LEU A 207 -14.51 25.71 6.18
CA LEU A 207 -14.77 25.84 4.73
C LEU A 207 -16.20 25.42 4.39
#